data_509616934aa65f4100e6fbd25a2f7a6a
#
_entry.id   509616934aa65f4100e6fbd25a2f7a6a
#
_cell.length_a   1.000
_cell.length_b   1.000
_cell.length_c   1.000
_cell.angle_alpha   90.00
_cell.angle_beta   90.00
_cell.angle_gamma   90.00
#
_symmetry.space_group_name_H-M   'P 1'
#
loop_
_entity.id
_entity.type
_entity.pdbx_description
1 polymer ?
#
loop_
_entity_poly.entity_id
_entity_poly.type
_entity_poly.pdbx_seq_one_letter_code
_entity_poly.pdbx_strand_id
1 'polypeptide(L)'
;MSKQKLELTWIGKEKRPRLEPRILLEDPEKSYHAKHRVTENDLFDNRLIFGDNLLALKALEAEFAGKVKCVFIDPPYNTGSAFTHYDDGLEHSIWLGLMRDRLEIIRRLLAEDGSLWITIDDNEALLKVLCDEVFEGRSKTTRNG
;
A
#
# COMPACT_ATOMS: atom_id res chain seq x y z
N MET A 1 -11.29 32.70 2.28
CA MET A 1 -9.86 32.43 1.97
C MET A 1 -9.75 31.04 1.39
N SER A 2 -9.32 30.89 0.15
CA SER A 2 -9.02 29.58 -0.42
C SER A 2 -7.80 29.04 0.33
N LYS A 3 -7.94 27.84 0.94
CA LYS A 3 -6.78 27.15 1.49
C LYS A 3 -5.84 26.82 0.34
N GLN A 4 -4.62 27.37 0.36
CA GLN A 4 -3.58 26.94 -0.56
C GLN A 4 -3.28 25.47 -0.27
N LYS A 5 -3.40 24.63 -1.29
CA LYS A 5 -3.09 23.21 -1.22
C LYS A 5 -1.75 22.97 -1.93
N LEU A 6 -0.84 22.30 -1.25
CA LEU A 6 0.37 21.79 -1.88
C LEU A 6 -0.01 20.51 -2.62
N GLU A 7 0.34 20.43 -3.90
CA GLU A 7 0.10 19.26 -4.73
C GLU A 7 1.43 18.79 -5.32
N LEU A 8 1.71 17.50 -5.18
CA LEU A 8 2.84 16.86 -5.84
C LEU A 8 2.44 16.47 -7.27
N THR A 9 3.22 16.92 -8.24
CA THR A 9 2.97 16.58 -9.65
C THR A 9 4.16 15.85 -10.25
N TRP A 10 3.92 14.88 -11.15
CA TRP A 10 4.94 14.12 -11.86
C TRP A 10 4.44 13.65 -13.23
N ILE A 11 5.37 13.24 -14.08
CA ILE A 11 5.06 12.73 -15.42
C ILE A 11 4.21 11.45 -15.31
N GLY A 12 3.03 11.48 -15.89
CA GLY A 12 2.11 10.34 -15.88
C GLY A 12 1.24 10.22 -14.63
N LYS A 13 1.17 11.26 -13.76
CA LYS A 13 0.28 11.28 -12.57
C LYS A 13 -1.16 10.86 -12.92
N GLU A 14 -1.67 11.31 -14.04
CA GLU A 14 -3.05 11.01 -14.49
C GLU A 14 -3.21 9.59 -15.07
N LYS A 15 -2.11 8.89 -15.36
CA LYS A 15 -2.17 7.53 -15.87
C LYS A 15 -2.49 6.58 -14.72
N ARG A 16 -3.64 5.92 -14.82
CA ARG A 16 -4.10 4.94 -13.83
C ARG A 16 -4.06 3.54 -14.44
N PRO A 17 -3.51 2.54 -13.73
CA PRO A 17 -3.58 1.17 -14.21
C PRO A 17 -5.03 0.71 -14.26
N ARG A 18 -5.41 0.04 -15.33
CA ARG A 18 -6.69 -0.66 -15.40
C ARG A 18 -6.56 -1.98 -14.65
N LEU A 19 -7.09 -2.02 -13.44
CA LEU A 19 -7.06 -3.23 -12.62
C LEU A 19 -8.18 -4.18 -13.06
N GLU A 20 -7.79 -5.36 -13.50
CA GLU A 20 -8.75 -6.44 -13.75
C GLU A 20 -9.25 -7.01 -12.42
N PRO A 21 -10.55 -7.30 -12.30
CA PRO A 21 -11.07 -7.99 -11.14
C PRO A 21 -10.39 -9.34 -10.95
N ARG A 22 -9.92 -9.61 -9.75
CA ARG A 22 -9.33 -10.89 -9.35
C ARG A 22 -10.04 -11.40 -8.11
N ILE A 23 -10.08 -12.71 -7.97
CA ILE A 23 -10.52 -13.38 -6.75
C ILE A 23 -9.33 -14.10 -6.14
N LEU A 24 -9.32 -14.18 -4.82
CA LEU A 24 -8.34 -14.98 -4.09
C LEU A 24 -8.86 -16.41 -4.01
N LEU A 25 -8.04 -17.36 -4.45
CA LEU A 25 -8.32 -18.79 -4.36
C LEU A 25 -7.37 -19.41 -3.35
N GLU A 26 -7.92 -20.20 -2.44
CA GLU A 26 -7.11 -20.98 -1.54
C GLU A 26 -6.42 -22.13 -2.30
N ASP A 27 -5.16 -22.37 -2.00
CA ASP A 27 -4.41 -23.54 -2.43
C ASP A 27 -4.40 -24.56 -1.27
N PRO A 28 -5.25 -25.60 -1.27
CA PRO A 28 -5.36 -26.54 -0.16
C PRO A 28 -4.09 -27.33 0.10
N GLU A 29 -3.24 -27.52 -0.93
CA GLU A 29 -1.97 -28.26 -0.78
C GLU A 29 -0.94 -27.45 0.00
N LYS A 30 -1.07 -26.12 0.01
CA LYS A 30 -0.18 -25.18 0.71
C LYS A 30 -0.82 -24.56 1.95
N SER A 31 -2.05 -24.94 2.26
CA SER A 31 -2.81 -24.41 3.39
C SER A 31 -2.68 -25.33 4.60
N TYR A 32 -2.50 -24.71 5.77
CA TYR A 32 -2.53 -25.42 7.05
C TYR A 32 -3.78 -25.02 7.84
N HIS A 33 -4.59 -26.02 8.14
CA HIS A 33 -5.77 -25.86 9.00
C HIS A 33 -5.51 -26.59 10.31
N ALA A 34 -5.39 -25.83 11.41
CA ALA A 34 -5.17 -26.42 12.73
C ALA A 34 -6.36 -27.29 13.14
N LYS A 35 -6.08 -28.52 13.59
CA LYS A 35 -7.10 -29.47 14.07
C LYS A 35 -7.69 -29.08 15.41
N HIS A 36 -6.92 -28.38 16.23
CA HIS A 36 -7.29 -27.98 17.58
C HIS A 36 -7.00 -26.50 17.79
N ARG A 37 -7.88 -25.82 18.47
CA ARG A 37 -7.67 -24.47 18.98
C ARG A 37 -6.97 -24.54 20.33
N VAL A 38 -6.06 -23.61 20.61
CA VAL A 38 -5.45 -23.46 21.93
C VAL A 38 -6.44 -22.76 22.88
N THR A 39 -7.16 -21.77 22.33
CA THR A 39 -8.23 -21.06 23.02
C THR A 39 -9.51 -21.05 22.16
N GLU A 40 -10.65 -20.78 22.76
CA GLU A 40 -11.92 -20.64 22.03
C GLU A 40 -11.93 -19.44 21.07
N ASN A 41 -11.06 -18.46 21.33
CA ASN A 41 -10.97 -17.21 20.56
C ASN A 41 -9.89 -17.26 19.45
N ASP A 42 -9.22 -18.38 19.26
CA ASP A 42 -8.21 -18.51 18.21
C ASP A 42 -8.84 -18.39 16.83
N LEU A 43 -8.28 -17.47 16.02
CA LEU A 43 -8.66 -17.25 14.63
C LEU A 43 -7.54 -17.79 13.73
N PHE A 44 -7.86 -18.76 12.88
CA PHE A 44 -6.95 -19.30 11.88
C PHE A 44 -7.29 -18.73 10.51
N ASP A 45 -6.99 -17.44 10.30
CA ASP A 45 -7.29 -16.74 9.06
C ASP A 45 -6.08 -15.93 8.54
N ASN A 46 -4.88 -16.40 8.86
CA ASN A 46 -3.67 -15.83 8.27
C ASN A 46 -3.57 -16.27 6.82
N ARG A 47 -3.29 -15.33 5.92
CA ARG A 47 -3.25 -15.58 4.47
C ARG A 47 -1.92 -15.11 3.91
N LEU A 48 -1.23 -16.01 3.19
CA LEU A 48 -0.12 -15.66 2.31
C LEU A 48 -0.67 -15.57 0.88
N ILE A 49 -0.59 -14.40 0.28
CA ILE A 49 -1.15 -14.17 -1.05
C ILE A 49 -0.01 -14.08 -2.05
N PHE A 50 0.01 -14.98 -3.02
CA PHE A 50 0.99 -15.00 -4.09
C PHE A 50 0.46 -14.27 -5.32
N GLY A 51 1.22 -13.28 -5.82
CA GLY A 51 0.89 -12.54 -7.04
C GLY A 51 1.33 -11.08 -6.98
N ASP A 52 0.91 -10.28 -7.96
CA ASP A 52 1.10 -8.84 -7.96
C ASP A 52 0.30 -8.21 -6.81
N ASN A 53 0.98 -7.45 -5.94
CA ASN A 53 0.38 -6.91 -4.73
C ASN A 53 -0.69 -5.84 -4.99
N LEU A 54 -0.66 -5.14 -6.13
CA LEU A 54 -1.71 -4.18 -6.47
C LEU A 54 -3.04 -4.89 -6.78
N LEU A 55 -2.97 -6.01 -7.51
CA LEU A 55 -4.13 -6.86 -7.80
C LEU A 55 -4.63 -7.56 -6.54
N ALA A 56 -3.71 -8.04 -5.68
CA ALA A 56 -4.04 -8.65 -4.40
C ALA A 56 -4.75 -7.66 -3.46
N LEU A 57 -4.21 -6.46 -3.29
CA LEU A 57 -4.84 -5.38 -2.51
C LEU A 57 -6.24 -5.05 -3.04
N LYS A 58 -6.40 -4.99 -4.36
CA LYS A 58 -7.70 -4.74 -4.97
C LYS A 58 -8.71 -5.84 -4.68
N ALA A 59 -8.27 -7.09 -4.71
CA ALA A 59 -9.13 -8.24 -4.38
C ALA A 59 -9.56 -8.23 -2.90
N LEU A 60 -8.69 -7.76 -2.00
CA LEU A 60 -8.98 -7.66 -0.57
C LEU A 60 -10.03 -6.58 -0.22
N GLU A 61 -10.25 -5.58 -1.07
CA GLU A 61 -11.23 -4.52 -0.78
C GLU A 61 -12.63 -5.06 -0.50
N ALA A 62 -13.06 -6.11 -1.20
CA ALA A 62 -14.40 -6.67 -1.04
C ALA A 62 -14.67 -7.16 0.40
N GLU A 63 -13.65 -7.67 1.08
CA GLU A 63 -13.78 -8.26 2.42
C GLU A 63 -13.28 -7.32 3.52
N PHE A 64 -12.21 -6.54 3.27
CA PHE A 64 -11.45 -5.83 4.28
C PHE A 64 -11.56 -4.29 4.21
N ALA A 65 -12.37 -3.71 3.34
CA ALA A 65 -12.54 -2.26 3.29
C ALA A 65 -12.94 -1.71 4.66
N GLY A 66 -12.17 -0.75 5.19
CA GLY A 66 -12.39 -0.11 6.48
C GLY A 66 -12.15 -0.99 7.72
N LYS A 67 -11.51 -2.16 7.56
CA LYS A 67 -11.35 -3.12 8.68
C LYS A 67 -9.89 -3.36 9.10
N VAL A 68 -8.92 -3.00 8.28
CA VAL A 68 -7.50 -3.28 8.54
C VAL A 68 -6.99 -2.34 9.62
N LYS A 69 -6.45 -2.88 10.70
CA LYS A 69 -5.95 -2.12 11.85
C LYS A 69 -4.49 -1.69 11.69
N CYS A 70 -3.68 -2.47 11.00
CA CYS A 70 -2.27 -2.17 10.80
C CYS A 70 -1.83 -2.63 9.42
N VAL A 71 -1.15 -1.75 8.70
CA VAL A 71 -0.45 -2.07 7.46
C VAL A 71 1.01 -1.75 7.66
N PHE A 72 1.88 -2.70 7.35
CA PHE A 72 3.33 -2.50 7.30
C PHE A 72 3.81 -2.84 5.90
N ILE A 73 4.53 -1.91 5.28
CA ILE A 73 5.11 -2.10 3.95
C ILE A 73 6.57 -1.69 3.92
N ASP A 74 7.34 -2.41 3.11
CA ASP A 74 8.72 -2.14 2.78
C ASP A 74 8.82 -2.02 1.24
N PRO A 75 8.56 -0.82 0.67
CA PRO A 75 8.56 -0.63 -0.77
C PRO A 75 9.98 -0.59 -1.34
N PRO A 76 10.16 -0.78 -2.66
CA PRO A 76 11.44 -0.53 -3.29
C PRO A 76 11.86 0.93 -3.07
N TYR A 77 13.11 1.13 -2.62
CA TYR A 77 13.64 2.44 -2.20
C TYR A 77 13.98 3.38 -3.36
N ASN A 78 13.76 2.96 -4.59
CA ASN A 78 14.08 3.75 -5.79
C ASN A 78 15.56 4.14 -5.88
N THR A 79 16.43 3.35 -5.32
CA THR A 79 17.89 3.47 -5.47
C THR A 79 18.28 2.81 -6.79
N GLY A 80 18.57 3.57 -7.82
CA GLY A 80 19.06 3.28 -9.18
C GLY A 80 19.38 1.85 -9.68
N SER A 81 19.38 0.86 -8.82
CA SER A 81 19.69 -0.53 -9.15
C SER A 81 18.50 -1.35 -9.67
N ALA A 82 17.27 -0.90 -9.43
CA ALA A 82 16.07 -1.62 -9.86
C ALA A 82 15.65 -1.26 -11.29
N PHE A 83 16.13 -0.13 -11.82
CA PHE A 83 15.73 0.42 -13.13
C PHE A 83 16.93 0.89 -13.94
N THR A 84 17.87 0.02 -14.24
CA THR A 84 19.20 0.29 -14.81
C THR A 84 19.24 1.04 -16.16
N HIS A 85 18.12 1.53 -16.69
CA HIS A 85 18.04 2.16 -18.02
C HIS A 85 17.16 3.41 -18.11
N TYR A 86 16.77 4.04 -17.00
CA TYR A 86 15.92 5.22 -17.01
C TYR A 86 16.63 6.44 -16.41
N ASP A 87 16.29 7.63 -16.92
CA ASP A 87 16.65 8.92 -16.35
C ASP A 87 16.07 9.05 -14.93
N ASP A 88 16.83 9.58 -13.97
CA ASP A 88 16.44 9.72 -12.55
C ASP A 88 15.08 10.37 -12.36
N GLY A 89 14.72 11.36 -13.18
CA GLY A 89 13.43 12.02 -13.11
C GLY A 89 12.26 11.11 -13.53
N LEU A 90 12.48 10.19 -14.48
CA LEU A 90 11.48 9.22 -14.92
C LEU A 90 11.33 8.10 -13.89
N GLU A 91 12.41 7.69 -13.24
CA GLU A 91 12.39 6.71 -12.15
C GLU A 91 11.53 7.20 -11.00
N HIS A 92 11.70 8.43 -10.54
CA HIS A 92 10.87 9.05 -9.52
C HIS A 92 9.39 9.09 -9.92
N SER A 93 9.08 9.42 -11.16
CA SER A 93 7.71 9.47 -11.67
C SER A 93 7.04 8.10 -11.68
N ILE A 94 7.77 7.05 -12.10
CA ILE A 94 7.29 5.66 -12.09
C ILE A 94 7.04 5.20 -10.66
N TRP A 95 7.99 5.46 -9.77
CA TRP A 95 7.90 5.09 -8.36
C TRP A 95 6.74 5.78 -7.66
N LEU A 96 6.54 7.08 -7.87
CA LEU A 96 5.42 7.83 -7.31
C LEU A 96 4.07 7.27 -7.79
N GLY A 97 3.96 6.93 -9.07
CA GLY A 97 2.77 6.28 -9.62
C GLY A 97 2.51 4.92 -8.97
N LEU A 98 3.56 4.10 -8.83
CA LEU A 98 3.50 2.78 -8.19
C LEU A 98 3.04 2.89 -6.73
N MET A 99 3.60 3.82 -5.98
CA MET A 99 3.25 4.03 -4.56
C MET A 99 1.85 4.59 -4.40
N ARG A 100 1.47 5.60 -5.19
CA ARG A 100 0.13 6.20 -5.14
C ARG A 100 -0.97 5.15 -5.31
N ASP A 101 -0.87 4.31 -6.32
CA ASP A 101 -1.91 3.33 -6.65
C ASP A 101 -2.14 2.35 -5.50
N ARG A 102 -1.07 1.97 -4.81
CA ARG A 102 -1.14 1.10 -3.62
C ARG A 102 -1.63 1.82 -2.38
N LEU A 103 -1.13 3.01 -2.12
CA LEU A 103 -1.53 3.80 -0.95
C LEU A 103 -3.02 4.17 -0.99
N GLU A 104 -3.58 4.45 -2.16
CA GLU A 104 -5.00 4.71 -2.32
C GLU A 104 -5.86 3.49 -1.95
N ILE A 105 -5.44 2.28 -2.30
CA ILE A 105 -6.14 1.07 -1.90
C ILE A 105 -5.95 0.83 -0.40
N ILE A 106 -4.73 0.95 0.11
CA ILE A 106 -4.44 0.82 1.54
C ILE A 106 -5.30 1.79 2.36
N ARG A 107 -5.47 3.04 1.92
CA ARG A 107 -6.36 3.99 2.57
C ARG A 107 -7.79 3.47 2.70
N ARG A 108 -8.31 2.82 1.66
CA ARG A 108 -9.68 2.26 1.68
C ARG A 108 -9.79 1.02 2.57
N LEU A 109 -8.71 0.25 2.69
CA LEU A 109 -8.66 -0.93 3.57
C LEU A 109 -8.56 -0.55 5.05
N LEU A 110 -7.84 0.54 5.38
CA LEU A 110 -7.60 0.95 6.75
C LEU A 110 -8.90 1.34 7.48
N ALA A 111 -9.05 0.83 8.68
CA ALA A 111 -10.06 1.28 9.65
C ALA A 111 -9.80 2.75 10.05
N GLU A 112 -10.77 3.39 10.67
CA GLU A 112 -10.63 4.79 11.15
C GLU A 112 -9.50 4.95 12.16
N ASP A 113 -9.29 3.95 13.00
CA ASP A 113 -8.24 3.85 14.00
C ASP A 113 -7.05 3.00 13.52
N GLY A 114 -6.98 2.71 12.21
CA GLY A 114 -5.90 1.95 11.61
C GLY A 114 -4.63 2.77 11.41
N SER A 115 -3.49 2.10 11.35
CA SER A 115 -2.16 2.70 11.16
C SER A 115 -1.44 2.13 9.95
N LEU A 116 -0.66 2.97 9.27
CA LEU A 116 0.22 2.61 8.17
C LEU A 116 1.67 2.89 8.57
N TRP A 117 2.52 1.87 8.41
CA TRP A 117 3.95 1.92 8.66
C TRP A 117 4.69 1.65 7.37
N ILE A 118 5.63 2.50 7.03
CA ILE A 118 6.40 2.41 5.79
C ILE A 118 7.87 2.57 6.11
N THR A 119 8.70 1.62 5.72
CA THR A 119 10.16 1.78 5.73
C THR A 119 10.60 2.47 4.44
N ILE A 120 11.50 3.40 4.54
CA ILE A 120 12.03 4.18 3.40
C ILE A 120 13.39 4.78 3.77
N ASP A 121 14.19 5.07 2.76
CA ASP A 121 15.47 5.77 2.87
C ASP A 121 15.40 7.22 2.34
N ASP A 122 16.30 7.57 1.45
CA ASP A 122 16.49 8.93 0.92
C ASP A 122 15.25 9.56 0.24
N ASN A 123 14.26 8.76 -0.15
CA ASN A 123 13.03 9.22 -0.78
C ASN A 123 11.91 9.59 0.21
N GLU A 124 12.22 9.69 1.50
CA GLU A 124 11.25 10.00 2.57
C GLU A 124 10.44 11.27 2.28
N ALA A 125 11.07 12.32 1.78
CA ALA A 125 10.42 13.59 1.52
C ALA A 125 9.30 13.48 0.46
N LEU A 126 9.55 12.75 -0.63
CA LEU A 126 8.56 12.51 -1.69
C LEU A 126 7.42 11.64 -1.19
N LEU A 127 7.76 10.58 -0.45
CA LEU A 127 6.76 9.69 0.14
C LEU A 127 5.87 10.42 1.13
N LYS A 128 6.45 11.28 1.98
CA LYS A 128 5.67 12.09 2.94
C LYS A 128 4.64 12.95 2.25
N VAL A 129 5.03 13.70 1.23
CA VAL A 129 4.10 14.58 0.48
C VAL A 129 3.02 13.75 -0.21
N LEU A 130 3.38 12.60 -0.79
CA LEU A 130 2.43 11.68 -1.40
C LEU A 130 1.43 11.12 -0.37
N CYS A 131 1.90 10.72 0.81
CA CYS A 131 1.04 10.26 1.90
C CYS A 131 0.11 11.38 2.39
N ASP A 132 0.62 12.61 2.55
CA ASP A 132 -0.20 13.76 2.94
C ASP A 132 -1.32 14.00 1.91
N GLU A 133 -1.03 13.86 0.61
CA GLU A 133 -2.02 13.99 -0.46
C GLU A 133 -3.06 12.84 -0.42
N VAL A 134 -2.61 11.60 -0.31
CA VAL A 134 -3.49 10.42 -0.32
C VAL A 134 -4.35 10.34 0.94
N PHE A 135 -3.79 10.64 2.12
CA PHE A 135 -4.45 10.52 3.42
C PHE A 135 -4.99 11.86 3.95
N GLU A 136 -5.21 12.85 3.09
CA GLU A 136 -5.71 14.18 3.47
C GLU A 136 -6.88 14.10 4.46
N GLY A 137 -6.74 14.79 5.59
CA GLY A 137 -7.74 14.81 6.67
C GLY A 137 -7.67 13.66 7.68
N ARG A 138 -6.82 12.62 7.48
CA ARG A 138 -6.64 11.50 8.41
C ARG A 138 -5.23 11.40 9.01
N SER A 139 -4.25 12.14 8.49
CA SER A 139 -2.84 11.94 8.84
C SER A 139 -2.41 12.69 10.09
N LYS A 140 -1.97 11.95 11.09
CA LYS A 140 -1.00 12.43 12.10
C LYS A 140 0.30 11.68 11.84
N THR A 141 1.24 12.31 11.15
CA THR A 141 2.54 11.69 10.87
C THR A 141 3.40 11.75 12.13
N THR A 142 3.82 10.62 12.64
CA THR A 142 4.81 10.51 13.71
C THR A 142 6.10 9.96 13.11
N ARG A 143 7.21 10.69 13.24
CA ARG A 143 8.54 10.16 12.94
C ARG A 143 9.06 9.46 14.19
N ASN A 144 9.46 8.21 14.05
CA ASN A 144 10.32 7.55 15.01
C ASN A 144 11.71 7.57 14.39
N GLY A 145 12.58 8.43 14.94
CA GLY A 145 14.00 8.48 14.60
C GLY A 145 14.75 7.27 15.15
#